data_c0e9e600e9e4cd1ada0d5cc5a51efa87
#
_entry.id   c0e9e600e9e4cd1ada0d5cc5a51efa87
#
_cell.length_a   1.000
_cell.length_b   1.000
_cell.length_c   1.000
_cell.angle_alpha   90.00
_cell.angle_beta   90.00
_cell.angle_gamma   90.00
#
_symmetry.space_group_name_H-M   'P 1'
#
loop_
_entity.id
_entity.type
_entity.pdbx_description
1 polymer ?
#
loop_
_entity_poly.entity_id
_entity_poly.type
_entity_poly.pdbx_seq_one_letter_code
_entity_poly.pdbx_strand_id
1 'polypeptide(L)'
;MGGRVLIVDDESYIRRILAFKLECAGYTTFEAPSAEAAESVLEANDVDLMLLDIGLATPTNGFDLAARLRRNARTERLPIILLTARGFASDVLRGREVGAAGYITKPFSTDDVIGRVRAILGS
;
A
#
# COMPACT_ATOMS: atom_id res chain seq x y z
N MET A 1 -19.79 -4.15 2.34
CA MET A 1 -18.88 -3.77 3.43
C MET A 1 -17.47 -3.74 2.91
N GLY A 2 -16.79 -2.63 3.12
CA GLY A 2 -15.42 -2.49 2.68
C GLY A 2 -14.45 -3.21 3.59
N GLY A 3 -13.25 -3.45 3.09
CA GLY A 3 -12.17 -3.99 3.87
C GLY A 3 -11.37 -2.92 4.60
N ARG A 4 -10.25 -3.33 5.16
CA ARG A 4 -9.34 -2.46 5.89
C ARG A 4 -8.09 -2.23 5.04
N VAL A 5 -7.79 -0.97 4.77
CA VAL A 5 -6.69 -0.57 3.89
C VAL A 5 -5.66 0.23 4.68
N LEU A 6 -4.40 -0.19 4.60
CA LEU A 6 -3.28 0.54 5.18
C LEU A 6 -2.61 1.36 4.08
N ILE A 7 -2.43 2.65 4.32
CA ILE A 7 -1.79 3.57 3.38
C ILE A 7 -0.42 3.95 3.95
N VAL A 8 0.65 3.59 3.24
CA VAL A 8 2.03 3.85 3.67
C VAL A 8 2.67 4.81 2.68
N ASP A 9 2.86 6.04 3.10
CA ASP A 9 3.46 7.10 2.27
C ASP A 9 4.01 8.16 3.23
N ASP A 10 5.19 8.69 2.97
CA ASP A 10 5.78 9.71 3.83
C ASP A 10 5.17 11.11 3.60
N GLU A 11 4.41 11.29 2.54
CA GLU A 11 3.71 12.55 2.25
C GLU A 11 2.32 12.54 2.89
N SER A 12 2.14 13.34 3.93
CA SER A 12 0.88 13.33 4.70
C SER A 12 -0.34 13.69 3.87
N TYR A 13 -0.20 14.63 2.91
CA TYR A 13 -1.35 15.03 2.11
C TYR A 13 -1.82 13.89 1.18
N ILE A 14 -0.92 13.07 0.68
CA ILE A 14 -1.29 11.91 -0.13
C ILE A 14 -2.04 10.89 0.72
N ARG A 15 -1.52 10.60 1.92
CA ARG A 15 -2.21 9.67 2.83
C ARG A 15 -3.63 10.15 3.14
N ARG A 16 -3.79 11.43 3.43
CA ARG A 16 -5.09 11.99 3.82
C ARG A 16 -6.08 11.98 2.66
N ILE A 17 -5.62 12.32 1.47
CA ILE A 17 -6.50 12.29 0.28
C ILE A 17 -6.97 10.87 0.02
N LEU A 18 -6.05 9.91 0.04
CA LEU A 18 -6.40 8.50 -0.19
C LEU A 18 -7.31 7.97 0.91
N ALA A 19 -7.01 8.29 2.18
CA ALA A 19 -7.85 7.85 3.29
C ALA A 19 -9.27 8.40 3.14
N PHE A 20 -9.40 9.68 2.84
CA PHE A 20 -10.71 10.30 2.66
C PHE A 20 -11.51 9.62 1.55
N LYS A 21 -10.89 9.42 0.40
CA LYS A 21 -11.56 8.79 -0.74
C LYS A 21 -11.94 7.35 -0.47
N LEU A 22 -11.05 6.60 0.17
CA LEU A 22 -11.34 5.21 0.52
C LEU A 22 -12.46 5.11 1.55
N GLU A 23 -12.48 5.99 2.55
CA GLU A 23 -13.55 6.02 3.54
C GLU A 23 -14.89 6.36 2.90
N CYS A 24 -14.89 7.31 1.95
CA CYS A 24 -16.11 7.62 1.20
C CYS A 24 -16.59 6.42 0.38
N ALA A 25 -15.68 5.54 -0.02
CA ALA A 25 -16.03 4.32 -0.76
C ALA A 25 -16.41 3.16 0.15
N GLY A 26 -16.39 3.35 1.48
CA GLY A 26 -16.83 2.33 2.44
C GLY A 26 -15.73 1.52 3.08
N TYR A 27 -14.45 1.88 2.89
CA TYR A 27 -13.33 1.18 3.50
C TYR A 27 -12.92 1.81 4.83
N THR A 28 -12.36 0.99 5.72
CA THR A 28 -11.70 1.48 6.93
C THR A 28 -10.23 1.69 6.58
N THR A 29 -9.65 2.82 7.00
CA THR A 29 -8.28 3.15 6.63
C THR A 29 -7.37 3.30 7.85
N PHE A 30 -6.11 2.94 7.64
CA PHE A 30 -5.01 3.21 8.57
C PHE A 30 -3.94 3.93 7.77
N GLU A 31 -3.17 4.81 8.43
CA GLU A 31 -2.10 5.56 7.79
C GLU A 31 -0.79 5.32 8.51
N ALA A 32 0.30 5.23 7.74
CA ALA A 32 1.63 5.09 8.29
C ALA A 32 2.61 5.91 7.44
N PRO A 33 3.46 6.75 8.08
CA PRO A 33 4.43 7.58 7.35
C PRO A 33 5.73 6.85 7.04
N SER A 34 5.93 5.66 7.57
CA SER A 34 7.20 4.92 7.43
C SER A 34 6.95 3.43 7.48
N ALA A 35 7.98 2.67 7.12
CA ALA A 35 7.92 1.20 7.20
C ALA A 35 7.71 0.74 8.63
N GLU A 36 8.39 1.36 9.59
CA GLU A 36 8.29 1.01 11.00
C GLU A 36 6.89 1.26 11.54
N ALA A 37 6.29 2.39 11.18
CA ALA A 37 4.92 2.69 11.57
C ALA A 37 3.93 1.71 10.93
N ALA A 38 4.18 1.32 9.68
CA ALA A 38 3.35 0.34 8.99
C ALA A 38 3.39 -1.02 9.70
N GLU A 39 4.57 -1.44 10.10
CA GLU A 39 4.73 -2.71 10.83
C GLU A 39 3.96 -2.69 12.16
N SER A 40 4.00 -1.56 12.87
CA SER A 40 3.24 -1.39 14.11
C SER A 40 1.73 -1.50 13.88
N VAL A 41 1.23 -0.89 12.81
CA VAL A 41 -0.19 -0.99 12.45
C VAL A 41 -0.56 -2.45 12.16
N LEU A 42 0.27 -3.15 11.39
CA LEU A 42 0.01 -4.53 11.01
C LEU A 42 0.04 -5.49 12.20
N GLU A 43 0.84 -5.20 13.22
CA GLU A 43 0.86 -5.98 14.45
C GLU A 43 -0.41 -5.81 15.28
N ALA A 44 -0.98 -4.61 15.26
CA ALA A 44 -2.10 -4.24 16.11
C ALA A 44 -3.47 -4.41 15.43
N ASN A 45 -3.51 -4.54 14.11
CA ASN A 45 -4.77 -4.53 13.35
C ASN A 45 -4.74 -5.55 12.23
N ASP A 46 -5.90 -6.08 11.88
CA ASP A 46 -6.06 -6.87 10.66
C ASP A 46 -6.19 -5.91 9.48
N VAL A 47 -5.38 -6.11 8.46
CA VAL A 47 -5.37 -5.29 7.26
C VAL A 47 -5.59 -6.19 6.06
N ASP A 48 -6.46 -5.76 5.15
CA ASP A 48 -6.85 -6.57 3.99
C ASP A 48 -6.08 -6.20 2.72
N LEU A 49 -5.52 -4.99 2.68
CA LEU A 49 -4.75 -4.51 1.54
C LEU A 49 -3.86 -3.36 1.98
N MET A 50 -2.67 -3.27 1.39
CA MET A 50 -1.74 -2.18 1.67
C MET A 50 -1.42 -1.41 0.39
N LEU A 51 -1.53 -0.08 0.46
CA LEU A 51 -1.00 0.84 -0.54
C LEU A 51 0.36 1.29 -0.04
N LEU A 52 1.41 1.02 -0.78
CA LEU A 52 2.78 1.20 -0.30
C LEU A 52 3.61 2.02 -1.26
N ASP A 53 4.05 3.19 -0.81
CA ASP A 53 5.01 4.02 -1.55
C ASP A 53 6.38 3.35 -1.50
N ILE A 54 6.96 3.07 -2.66
CA ILE A 54 8.29 2.47 -2.73
C ILE A 54 9.38 3.49 -2.45
N GLY A 55 9.09 4.77 -2.57
CA GLY A 55 10.04 5.85 -2.35
C GLY A 55 10.08 6.39 -0.94
N LEU A 56 9.82 5.57 0.07
CA LEU A 56 9.87 6.03 1.47
C LEU A 56 11.24 6.60 1.82
N ALA A 57 11.22 7.73 2.53
CA ALA A 57 12.44 8.46 2.88
C ALA A 57 13.19 7.86 4.08
N THR A 58 12.70 6.79 4.65
CA THR A 58 13.33 6.12 5.81
C THR A 58 14.40 5.13 5.36
N PRO A 59 15.24 4.61 6.27
CA PRO A 59 16.22 3.59 5.91
C PRO A 59 15.60 2.35 5.25
N THR A 60 14.35 2.04 5.59
CA THR A 60 13.64 0.92 4.97
C THR A 60 12.71 1.46 3.89
N ASN A 61 13.00 1.18 2.63
CA ASN A 61 12.14 1.59 1.53
C ASN A 61 10.96 0.62 1.35
N GLY A 62 10.07 0.93 0.40
CA GLY A 62 8.87 0.12 0.19
C GLY A 62 9.17 -1.32 -0.24
N PHE A 63 10.17 -1.54 -1.09
CA PHE A 63 10.53 -2.89 -1.49
C PHE A 63 11.05 -3.72 -0.33
N ASP A 64 11.87 -3.12 0.54
CA ASP A 64 12.39 -3.80 1.72
C ASP A 64 11.26 -4.19 2.68
N LEU A 65 10.33 -3.29 2.88
CA LEU A 65 9.16 -3.58 3.72
C LEU A 65 8.34 -4.73 3.11
N ALA A 66 8.05 -4.67 1.82
CA ALA A 66 7.28 -5.72 1.16
C ALA A 66 7.99 -7.08 1.29
N ALA A 67 9.31 -7.11 1.10
CA ALA A 67 10.08 -8.33 1.24
C ALA A 67 9.99 -8.90 2.66
N ARG A 68 10.06 -8.04 3.69
CA ARG A 68 9.89 -8.49 5.07
C ARG A 68 8.50 -9.07 5.32
N LEU A 69 7.48 -8.42 4.78
CA LEU A 69 6.11 -8.88 4.98
C LEU A 69 5.89 -10.25 4.35
N ARG A 70 6.53 -10.54 3.23
CA ARG A 70 6.41 -11.84 2.58
C ARG A 70 7.07 -12.97 3.37
N ARG A 71 7.96 -12.65 4.31
CA ARG A 71 8.61 -13.65 5.17
C ARG A 71 7.86 -13.91 6.47
N ASN A 72 6.79 -13.14 6.74
CA ASN A 72 6.00 -13.26 7.96
C ASN A 72 4.70 -13.97 7.61
N ALA A 73 4.38 -15.04 8.34
CA ALA A 73 3.19 -15.85 8.08
C ALA A 73 1.89 -15.05 8.14
N ARG A 74 1.84 -14.00 8.96
CA ARG A 74 0.64 -13.15 9.09
C ARG A 74 0.41 -12.26 7.87
N THR A 75 1.47 -11.92 7.14
CA THR A 75 1.40 -10.92 6.06
C THR A 75 1.89 -11.46 4.71
N GLU A 76 2.27 -12.72 4.64
CA GLU A 76 2.84 -13.29 3.41
C GLU A 76 1.89 -13.22 2.22
N ARG A 77 0.59 -13.18 2.46
CA ARG A 77 -0.45 -13.11 1.42
C ARG A 77 -1.16 -11.77 1.34
N LEU A 78 -0.70 -10.78 2.11
CA LEU A 78 -1.32 -9.45 2.10
C LEU A 78 -1.21 -8.84 0.71
N PRO A 79 -2.33 -8.48 0.06
CA PRO A 79 -2.27 -7.76 -1.21
C PRO A 79 -1.59 -6.41 -1.03
N ILE A 80 -0.59 -6.14 -1.87
CA ILE A 80 0.17 -4.89 -1.83
C ILE A 80 0.11 -4.25 -3.20
N ILE A 81 -0.38 -3.00 -3.26
CA ILE A 81 -0.30 -2.17 -4.44
C ILE A 81 0.82 -1.17 -4.21
N LEU A 82 1.81 -1.17 -5.10
CA LEU A 82 2.95 -0.27 -4.99
C LEU A 82 2.65 1.06 -5.65
N LEU A 83 2.94 2.15 -4.94
CA LEU A 83 2.85 3.51 -5.47
C LEU A 83 4.26 3.95 -5.81
N THR A 84 4.48 4.43 -7.02
CA THR A 84 5.81 4.82 -7.47
C THR A 84 5.77 6.09 -8.30
N ALA A 85 6.76 6.96 -8.09
CA ALA A 85 6.96 8.12 -8.95
C ALA A 85 7.58 7.74 -10.30
N ARG A 86 8.02 6.49 -10.43
CA ARG A 86 8.73 6.00 -11.62
C ARG A 86 8.10 4.71 -12.12
N GLY A 87 7.82 4.68 -13.42
CA GLY A 87 7.32 3.45 -14.05
C GLY A 87 8.43 2.68 -14.76
N PHE A 88 9.64 2.60 -14.17
CA PHE A 88 10.76 1.91 -14.80
C PHE A 88 10.62 0.39 -14.73
N ALA A 89 11.12 -0.28 -15.76
CA ALA A 89 11.07 -1.73 -15.84
C ALA A 89 11.70 -2.42 -14.63
N SER A 90 12.76 -1.84 -14.07
CA SER A 90 13.42 -2.40 -12.88
C SER A 90 12.50 -2.40 -11.66
N ASP A 91 11.68 -1.36 -11.48
CA ASP A 91 10.73 -1.29 -10.38
C ASP A 91 9.60 -2.31 -10.56
N VAL A 92 9.15 -2.51 -11.78
CA VAL A 92 8.15 -3.53 -12.09
C VAL A 92 8.68 -4.92 -11.76
N LEU A 93 9.92 -5.22 -12.15
CA LEU A 93 10.54 -6.51 -11.85
C LEU A 93 10.68 -6.74 -10.35
N ARG A 94 11.15 -5.73 -9.60
CA ARG A 94 11.28 -5.84 -8.14
C ARG A 94 9.92 -6.06 -7.47
N GLY A 95 8.88 -5.38 -7.97
CA GLY A 95 7.54 -5.59 -7.45
C GLY A 95 7.03 -7.00 -7.69
N ARG A 96 7.33 -7.59 -8.83
CA ARG A 96 6.98 -8.99 -9.08
C ARG A 96 7.69 -9.93 -8.12
N GLU A 97 8.96 -9.66 -7.80
CA GLU A 97 9.73 -10.47 -6.86
C GLU A 97 9.10 -10.46 -5.47
N VAL A 98 8.51 -9.34 -5.04
CA VAL A 98 7.84 -9.27 -3.74
C VAL A 98 6.35 -9.61 -3.82
N GLY A 99 5.88 -10.04 -5.00
CA GLY A 99 4.51 -10.47 -5.17
C GLY A 99 3.49 -9.35 -5.08
N ALA A 100 3.79 -8.17 -5.62
CA ALA A 100 2.86 -7.05 -5.62
C ALA A 100 1.62 -7.39 -6.45
N ALA A 101 0.45 -7.00 -5.94
CA ALA A 101 -0.82 -7.17 -6.64
C ALA A 101 -1.01 -6.15 -7.76
N GLY A 102 -0.29 -5.04 -7.71
CA GLY A 102 -0.37 -4.02 -8.75
C GLY A 102 0.56 -2.87 -8.52
N TYR A 103 0.59 -1.97 -9.49
CA TYR A 103 1.40 -0.76 -9.50
C TYR A 103 0.54 0.43 -9.85
N ILE A 104 0.80 1.55 -9.23
CA ILE A 104 0.20 2.83 -9.59
C ILE A 104 1.31 3.85 -9.66
N THR A 105 1.43 4.53 -10.80
CA THR A 105 2.46 5.56 -11.00
C THR A 105 1.94 6.92 -10.56
N LYS A 106 2.74 7.65 -9.80
CA LYS A 106 2.44 9.04 -9.42
C LYS A 106 2.81 9.98 -10.56
N PRO A 107 2.03 11.01 -10.84
CA PRO A 107 0.77 11.35 -10.20
C PRO A 107 -0.35 10.41 -10.64
N PHE A 108 -1.26 10.08 -9.72
CA PHE A 108 -2.35 9.15 -10.00
C PHE A 108 -3.71 9.81 -9.79
N SER A 109 -4.73 9.21 -10.39
CA SER A 109 -6.13 9.53 -10.10
C SER A 109 -6.57 8.76 -8.87
N THR A 110 -7.24 9.43 -7.92
CA THR A 110 -7.79 8.75 -6.75
C THR A 110 -8.85 7.73 -7.16
N ASP A 111 -9.60 8.00 -8.24
CA ASP A 111 -10.59 7.06 -8.75
C ASP A 111 -9.92 5.78 -9.28
N ASP A 112 -8.75 5.88 -9.89
CA ASP A 112 -7.99 4.72 -10.32
C ASP A 112 -7.54 3.87 -9.13
N VAL A 113 -7.07 4.52 -8.07
CA VAL A 113 -6.68 3.82 -6.83
C VAL A 113 -7.88 3.07 -6.26
N ILE A 114 -9.02 3.74 -6.12
CA ILE A 114 -10.24 3.14 -5.58
C ILE A 114 -10.67 1.95 -6.43
N GLY A 115 -10.62 2.09 -7.75
CA GLY A 115 -10.99 1.01 -8.67
C GLY A 115 -10.12 -0.23 -8.50
N ARG A 116 -8.82 -0.04 -8.30
CA ARG A 116 -7.90 -1.15 -8.09
C ARG A 116 -8.11 -1.82 -6.73
N VAL A 117 -8.39 -1.04 -5.70
CA VAL A 117 -8.71 -1.58 -4.37
C VAL A 117 -9.97 -2.43 -4.45
N ARG A 118 -11.02 -1.92 -5.11
CA ARG A 118 -12.26 -2.68 -5.30
C ARG A 118 -12.04 -3.98 -6.07
N ALA A 119 -11.20 -3.94 -7.09
CA ALA A 119 -10.92 -5.14 -7.89
C ALA A 119 -10.31 -6.25 -7.04
N ILE A 120 -9.52 -5.89 -6.03
CA ILE A 120 -8.88 -6.87 -5.14
C ILE A 120 -9.80 -7.28 -4.00
N LEU A 121 -10.45 -6.31 -3.35
CA LEU A 121 -11.28 -6.57 -2.16
C LEU A 121 -12.73 -6.89 -2.47
N GLY A 122 -13.18 -6.62 -3.67
CA GLY A 122 -14.49 -7.11 -4.13
C GLY A 122 -15.68 -6.32 -3.63
N SER A 123 -15.55 -5.07 -3.36
CA SER A 123 -16.71 -4.29 -2.99
C SER A 123 -16.63 -2.88 -3.52
#